data_22435da2da68540a24e55c6b9c2a7a89
#
_entry.id   22435da2da68540a24e55c6b9c2a7a89
#
_cell.length_a   1.000
_cell.length_b   1.000
_cell.length_c   1.000
_cell.angle_alpha   90.00
_cell.angle_beta   90.00
_cell.angle_gamma   90.00
#
_symmetry.space_group_name_H-M   'P 1'
#
loop_
_entity.id
_entity.type
_entity.pdbx_description
1 polymer ?
#
loop_
_entity_poly.entity_id
_entity_poly.type
_entity_poly.pdbx_seq_one_letter_code
_entity_poly.pdbx_strand_id
1 'polypeptide(L)'
;MRGWVIDAQVSQTGDLMDVWIFKKDRVMELVSIPWSPHIHVYGSQRDLNSLNNWLMLAEISNRFSVGATRFVKKRLSLDEYEMHDVLEINVLDSRNLRKLAEHIESKGSYSKYDLYSVDAHLAQRFFIEYDIAPFDFIEWNGNYFSKLQTENTWPNLRVIELDLEYLSDNGFHSISSKLK
;
A
#
# COMPACT_ATOMS: atom_id res chain seq x y z
N MET A 1 -11.41 -2.87 -19.88
CA MET A 1 -10.36 -1.90 -20.33
C MET A 1 -9.02 -2.61 -20.38
N ARG A 2 -8.16 -2.30 -21.38
CA ARG A 2 -6.82 -2.91 -21.52
C ARG A 2 -5.75 -1.84 -21.62
N GLY A 3 -4.63 -2.03 -20.92
CA GLY A 3 -3.50 -1.11 -20.94
C GLY A 3 -2.37 -1.53 -20.02
N TRP A 4 -1.33 -0.71 -19.96
CA TRP A 4 -0.21 -0.89 -19.04
C TRP A 4 -0.47 -0.14 -17.73
N VAL A 5 -0.25 -0.82 -16.62
CA VAL A 5 -0.24 -0.16 -15.30
C VAL A 5 0.97 0.75 -15.26
N ILE A 6 0.78 2.03 -14.96
CA ILE A 6 1.90 2.97 -14.87
C ILE A 6 2.26 3.23 -13.42
N ASP A 7 1.24 3.52 -12.60
CA ASP A 7 1.44 3.85 -11.20
C ASP A 7 0.17 3.58 -10.40
N ALA A 8 0.28 3.55 -9.09
CA ALA A 8 -0.83 3.53 -8.17
C ALA A 8 -0.55 4.45 -6.98
N GLN A 9 -1.55 5.14 -6.51
CA GLN A 9 -1.46 6.00 -5.33
C GLN A 9 -2.75 5.95 -4.52
N VAL A 10 -2.64 6.18 -3.24
CA VAL A 10 -3.82 6.30 -2.38
C VAL A 10 -4.57 7.58 -2.75
N SER A 11 -5.89 7.48 -2.88
CA SER A 11 -6.76 8.63 -3.12
C SER A 11 -6.71 9.63 -1.95
N GLN A 12 -7.16 10.84 -2.19
CA GLN A 12 -7.25 11.86 -1.14
C GLN A 12 -8.20 11.47 0.01
N THR A 13 -9.18 10.62 -0.26
CA THR A 13 -10.14 10.10 0.74
C THR A 13 -9.55 9.01 1.62
N GLY A 14 -8.51 8.33 1.15
CA GLY A 14 -7.76 7.32 1.92
C GLY A 14 -8.36 5.91 1.87
N ASP A 15 -9.51 5.72 1.23
CA ASP A 15 -10.27 4.47 1.13
C ASP A 15 -10.23 3.83 -0.28
N LEU A 16 -9.58 4.52 -1.23
CA LEU A 16 -9.42 4.06 -2.60
C LEU A 16 -7.94 4.00 -2.97
N MET A 17 -7.61 3.13 -3.92
CA MET A 17 -6.36 3.15 -4.67
C MET A 17 -6.64 3.66 -6.07
N ASP A 18 -6.00 4.75 -6.44
CA ASP A 18 -6.04 5.34 -7.77
C ASP A 18 -4.95 4.71 -8.62
N VAL A 19 -5.34 4.00 -9.67
CA VAL A 19 -4.43 3.27 -10.56
C VAL A 19 -4.42 3.93 -11.93
N TRP A 20 -3.24 4.32 -12.38
CA TRP A 20 -3.03 4.93 -13.68
C TRP A 20 -2.76 3.86 -14.73
N ILE A 21 -3.58 3.83 -15.78
CA ILE A 21 -3.48 2.85 -16.88
C ILE A 21 -3.28 3.58 -18.20
N PHE A 22 -2.18 3.25 -18.88
CA PHE A 22 -1.86 3.78 -20.19
C PHE A 22 -2.36 2.82 -21.28
N LYS A 23 -3.28 3.29 -22.11
CA LYS A 23 -3.90 2.49 -23.18
C LYS A 23 -3.10 2.52 -24.48
N LYS A 24 -3.36 1.56 -25.36
CA LYS A 24 -2.72 1.48 -26.70
C LYS A 24 -3.01 2.70 -27.60
N ASP A 25 -4.14 3.37 -27.39
CA ASP A 25 -4.51 4.62 -28.07
C ASP A 25 -3.80 5.86 -27.50
N ARG A 26 -2.83 5.66 -26.59
CA ARG A 26 -2.04 6.70 -25.90
C ARG A 26 -2.86 7.57 -24.96
N VAL A 27 -3.97 7.10 -24.47
CA VAL A 27 -4.76 7.75 -23.45
C VAL A 27 -4.38 7.21 -22.07
N MET A 28 -4.15 8.10 -21.12
CA MET A 28 -4.00 7.76 -19.70
C MET A 28 -5.39 7.75 -19.07
N GLU A 29 -5.72 6.68 -18.38
CA GLU A 29 -6.99 6.52 -17.69
C GLU A 29 -6.74 6.24 -16.21
N LEU A 30 -7.52 6.86 -15.34
CA LEU A 30 -7.48 6.67 -13.90
C LEU A 30 -8.62 5.75 -13.49
N VAL A 31 -8.30 4.72 -12.73
CA VAL A 31 -9.27 3.80 -12.12
C VAL A 31 -9.14 3.88 -10.61
N SER A 32 -10.20 4.25 -9.92
CA SER A 32 -10.25 4.27 -8.46
C SER A 32 -10.90 2.99 -7.95
N ILE A 33 -10.19 2.26 -7.09
CA ILE A 33 -10.58 0.94 -6.61
C ILE A 33 -10.70 0.99 -5.08
N PRO A 34 -11.82 0.56 -4.49
CA PRO A 34 -11.91 0.41 -3.05
C PRO A 34 -10.79 -0.49 -2.53
N TRP A 35 -9.97 0.05 -1.65
CA TRP A 35 -8.85 -0.68 -1.08
C TRP A 35 -8.50 -0.15 0.31
N SER A 36 -8.16 -1.06 1.20
CA SER A 36 -7.79 -0.75 2.57
C SER A 36 -6.62 -1.62 3.03
N PRO A 37 -5.56 -1.00 3.56
CA PRO A 37 -4.39 -1.73 4.03
C PRO A 37 -4.67 -2.49 5.32
N HIS A 38 -3.84 -3.51 5.58
CA HIS A 38 -3.89 -4.30 6.80
C HIS A 38 -2.64 -4.07 7.66
N ILE A 39 -2.78 -4.05 8.98
CA ILE A 39 -1.68 -4.18 9.94
C ILE A 39 -1.70 -5.62 10.45
N HIS A 40 -0.52 -6.24 10.54
CA HIS A 40 -0.38 -7.54 11.19
C HIS A 40 0.32 -7.33 12.54
N VAL A 41 -0.28 -7.83 13.59
CA VAL A 41 0.25 -7.70 14.96
C VAL A 41 0.57 -9.08 15.51
N TYR A 42 1.82 -9.26 15.96
CA TYR A 42 2.24 -10.45 16.68
C TYR A 42 2.41 -10.14 18.17
N GLY A 43 2.19 -11.14 19.00
CA GLY A 43 2.31 -11.05 20.45
C GLY A 43 1.74 -12.29 21.13
N SER A 44 1.67 -12.29 22.46
CA SER A 44 1.04 -13.40 23.17
C SER A 44 -0.46 -13.49 22.82
N GLN A 45 -1.02 -14.70 22.76
CA GLN A 45 -2.45 -14.90 22.46
C GLN A 45 -3.36 -14.10 23.40
N ARG A 46 -2.98 -13.98 24.67
CA ARG A 46 -3.71 -13.19 25.65
C ARG A 46 -3.71 -11.71 25.31
N ASP A 47 -2.54 -11.18 24.93
CA ASP A 47 -2.39 -9.77 24.58
C ASP A 47 -3.11 -9.45 23.26
N LEU A 48 -3.03 -10.34 22.27
CA LEU A 48 -3.75 -10.19 20.99
C LEU A 48 -5.27 -10.20 21.20
N ASN A 49 -5.82 -11.07 22.07
CA ASN A 49 -7.24 -11.05 22.39
C ASN A 49 -7.65 -9.74 23.09
N SER A 50 -6.81 -9.25 24.01
CA SER A 50 -7.03 -7.96 24.69
C SER A 50 -7.00 -6.79 23.70
N LEU A 51 -6.06 -6.81 22.75
CA LEU A 51 -5.95 -5.82 21.69
C LEU A 51 -7.18 -5.84 20.80
N ASN A 52 -7.60 -7.03 20.36
CA ASN A 52 -8.78 -7.19 19.52
C ASN A 52 -10.05 -6.63 20.18
N ASN A 53 -10.28 -6.95 21.44
CA ASN A 53 -11.43 -6.41 22.20
C ASN A 53 -11.37 -4.88 22.30
N TRP A 54 -10.18 -4.32 22.50
CA TRP A 54 -10.01 -2.88 22.56
C TRP A 54 -10.26 -2.21 21.22
N LEU A 55 -9.80 -2.78 20.09
CA LEU A 55 -10.06 -2.27 18.73
C LEU A 55 -11.54 -2.24 18.38
N MET A 56 -12.35 -3.15 18.97
CA MET A 56 -13.80 -3.21 18.76
C MET A 56 -14.58 -2.14 19.53
N LEU A 57 -13.95 -1.39 20.44
CA LEU A 57 -14.61 -0.27 21.10
C LEU A 57 -14.96 0.81 20.06
N ALA A 58 -16.21 1.28 20.06
CA ALA A 58 -16.72 2.21 19.04
C ALA A 58 -15.87 3.49 18.93
N GLU A 59 -15.39 4.02 20.07
CA GLU A 59 -14.52 5.19 20.10
C GLU A 59 -13.18 4.96 19.35
N ILE A 60 -12.61 3.76 19.46
CA ILE A 60 -11.33 3.38 18.85
C ILE A 60 -11.55 3.07 17.36
N SER A 61 -12.53 2.21 17.06
CA SER A 61 -12.78 1.82 15.68
C SER A 61 -13.18 3.03 14.81
N ASN A 62 -14.00 3.95 15.32
CA ASN A 62 -14.36 5.16 14.60
C ASN A 62 -13.18 6.12 14.46
N ARG A 63 -12.39 6.31 15.53
CA ARG A 63 -11.24 7.23 15.53
C ARG A 63 -10.18 6.85 14.50
N PHE A 64 -9.90 5.56 14.36
CA PHE A 64 -8.82 5.05 13.51
C PHE A 64 -9.33 4.36 12.25
N SER A 65 -10.65 4.39 12.00
CA SER A 65 -11.27 3.72 10.86
C SER A 65 -10.92 2.22 10.82
N VAL A 66 -11.00 1.56 11.98
CA VAL A 66 -10.75 0.12 12.07
C VAL A 66 -11.92 -0.63 11.46
N GLY A 67 -11.61 -1.45 10.47
CA GLY A 67 -12.54 -2.38 9.83
C GLY A 67 -12.56 -3.74 10.52
N ALA A 68 -12.62 -4.79 9.70
CA ALA A 68 -12.60 -6.17 10.20
C ALA A 68 -11.25 -6.52 10.82
N THR A 69 -11.29 -7.33 11.88
CA THR A 69 -10.11 -7.96 12.48
C THR A 69 -10.25 -9.46 12.42
N ARG A 70 -9.16 -10.18 12.20
CA ARG A 70 -9.15 -11.64 12.20
C ARG A 70 -7.80 -12.21 12.61
N PHE A 71 -7.80 -13.40 13.20
CA PHE A 71 -6.58 -14.15 13.43
C PHE A 71 -6.19 -14.93 12.17
N VAL A 72 -4.96 -14.76 11.73
CA VAL A 72 -4.40 -15.43 10.55
C VAL A 72 -3.01 -16.00 10.87
N LYS A 73 -2.59 -16.99 10.08
CA LYS A 73 -1.23 -17.53 10.18
C LYS A 73 -0.31 -16.85 9.18
N LYS A 74 0.79 -16.29 9.68
CA LYS A 74 1.81 -15.62 8.86
C LYS A 74 3.21 -16.04 9.29
N ARG A 75 4.15 -16.00 8.35
CA ARG A 75 5.58 -16.02 8.66
C ARG A 75 5.98 -14.61 9.08
N LEU A 76 6.80 -14.49 10.11
CA LEU A 76 7.25 -13.19 10.63
C LEU A 76 8.57 -12.75 10.00
N SER A 77 9.35 -13.71 9.47
CA SER A 77 10.60 -13.47 8.78
C SER A 77 10.70 -14.33 7.51
N LEU A 78 11.51 -13.87 6.55
CA LEU A 78 11.79 -14.63 5.31
C LEU A 78 12.60 -15.91 5.59
N ASP A 79 13.41 -15.91 6.64
CA ASP A 79 14.28 -17.03 7.04
C ASP A 79 13.55 -18.05 7.92
N GLU A 80 12.33 -17.76 8.34
CA GLU A 80 11.52 -18.60 9.21
C GLU A 80 10.55 -19.46 8.40
N TYR A 81 10.49 -20.76 8.72
CA TYR A 81 9.49 -21.68 8.14
C TYR A 81 8.23 -21.79 9.00
N GLU A 82 8.31 -21.36 10.25
CA GLU A 82 7.21 -21.43 11.20
C GLU A 82 6.12 -20.40 10.89
N MET A 83 4.87 -20.83 11.08
CA MET A 83 3.70 -19.98 10.90
C MET A 83 3.17 -19.58 12.28
N HIS A 84 3.10 -18.28 12.53
CA HIS A 84 2.62 -17.71 13.78
C HIS A 84 1.20 -17.20 13.66
N ASP A 85 0.44 -17.29 14.73
CA ASP A 85 -0.86 -16.65 14.82
C ASP A 85 -0.67 -15.14 15.03
N VAL A 86 -1.18 -14.34 14.11
CA VAL A 86 -1.13 -12.88 14.16
C VAL A 86 -2.54 -12.31 14.06
N LEU A 87 -2.75 -11.15 14.67
CA LEU A 87 -3.98 -10.38 14.49
C LEU A 87 -3.83 -9.50 13.26
N GLU A 88 -4.62 -9.76 12.22
CA GLU A 88 -4.75 -8.92 11.05
C GLU A 88 -5.85 -7.89 11.30
N ILE A 89 -5.53 -6.61 11.09
CA ILE A 89 -6.40 -5.46 11.33
C ILE A 89 -6.56 -4.72 10.01
N ASN A 90 -7.78 -4.67 9.48
CA ASN A 90 -8.09 -3.85 8.32
C ASN A 90 -8.24 -2.37 8.73
N VAL A 91 -7.64 -1.45 7.97
CA VAL A 91 -7.71 -0.01 8.20
C VAL A 91 -8.42 0.65 7.03
N LEU A 92 -9.71 1.00 7.23
CA LEU A 92 -10.58 1.50 6.15
C LEU A 92 -10.13 2.83 5.54
N ASP A 93 -9.46 3.67 6.32
CA ASP A 93 -8.82 4.90 5.85
C ASP A 93 -7.30 4.76 6.04
N SER A 94 -6.59 4.59 4.94
CA SER A 94 -5.14 4.37 4.94
C SER A 94 -4.33 5.50 5.58
N ARG A 95 -4.89 6.73 5.68
CA ARG A 95 -4.27 7.88 6.36
C ARG A 95 -4.16 7.67 7.87
N ASN A 96 -4.98 6.77 8.41
CA ASN A 96 -4.95 6.41 9.84
C ASN A 96 -4.01 5.23 10.15
N LEU A 97 -3.44 4.56 9.13
CA LEU A 97 -2.60 3.37 9.31
C LEU A 97 -1.47 3.59 10.32
N ARG A 98 -0.64 4.61 10.09
CA ARG A 98 0.51 4.91 10.96
C ARG A 98 0.07 5.36 12.35
N LYS A 99 -0.97 6.19 12.45
CA LYS A 99 -1.51 6.64 13.73
C LYS A 99 -2.05 5.49 14.57
N LEU A 100 -2.74 4.53 13.94
CA LEU A 100 -3.21 3.33 14.63
C LEU A 100 -2.04 2.47 15.10
N ALA A 101 -1.03 2.26 14.25
CA ALA A 101 0.17 1.50 14.60
C ALA A 101 0.88 2.10 15.82
N GLU A 102 1.19 3.39 15.81
CA GLU A 102 1.80 4.11 16.95
C GLU A 102 0.96 3.97 18.25
N HIS A 103 -0.36 3.99 18.10
CA HIS A 103 -1.26 3.85 19.24
C HIS A 103 -1.27 2.42 19.81
N ILE A 104 -1.18 1.39 18.95
CA ILE A 104 -1.04 -0.01 19.36
C ILE A 104 0.30 -0.21 20.09
N GLU A 105 1.40 0.28 19.55
CA GLU A 105 2.73 0.21 20.17
C GLU A 105 2.73 0.86 21.56
N SER A 106 2.22 2.09 21.65
CA SER A 106 2.10 2.82 22.92
C SER A 106 1.26 2.05 23.94
N LYS A 107 0.12 1.48 23.51
CA LYS A 107 -0.73 0.65 24.37
C LYS A 107 0.00 -0.60 24.88
N GLY A 108 0.87 -1.17 24.06
CA GLY A 108 1.73 -2.30 24.40
C GLY A 108 3.00 -1.90 25.18
N SER A 109 3.15 -0.63 25.57
CA SER A 109 4.37 -0.10 26.19
C SER A 109 5.62 -0.40 25.35
N TYR A 110 5.49 -0.41 24.03
CA TYR A 110 6.54 -0.67 23.01
C TYR A 110 7.26 -2.02 23.18
N SER A 111 6.62 -3.01 23.81
CA SER A 111 7.25 -4.31 24.08
C SER A 111 6.32 -5.52 23.99
N LYS A 112 5.00 -5.30 23.92
CA LYS A 112 4.03 -6.40 23.89
C LYS A 112 3.64 -6.84 22.49
N TYR A 113 3.79 -5.94 21.51
CA TYR A 113 3.32 -6.12 20.15
C TYR A 113 4.43 -5.83 19.17
N ASP A 114 4.65 -6.76 18.26
CA ASP A 114 5.46 -6.54 17.06
C ASP A 114 4.53 -6.27 15.88
N LEU A 115 4.71 -5.14 15.22
CA LEU A 115 3.88 -4.70 14.11
C LEU A 115 4.58 -4.94 12.78
N TYR A 116 3.81 -5.47 11.83
CA TYR A 116 4.27 -5.75 10.48
C TYR A 116 3.37 -5.06 9.46
N SER A 117 3.93 -4.79 8.29
CA SER A 117 3.23 -4.17 7.17
C SER A 117 2.82 -2.70 7.42
N VAL A 118 3.50 -1.99 8.32
CA VAL A 118 3.22 -0.57 8.60
C VAL A 118 4.06 0.34 7.70
N ASP A 119 5.35 -0.01 7.49
CA ASP A 119 6.31 0.84 6.79
C ASP A 119 6.38 0.62 5.28
N ALA A 120 5.78 -0.47 4.78
CA ALA A 120 5.77 -0.75 3.35
C ALA A 120 4.90 0.26 2.60
N HIS A 121 5.43 0.76 1.47
CA HIS A 121 4.72 1.72 0.63
C HIS A 121 3.36 1.17 0.17
N LEU A 122 2.29 1.95 0.32
CA LEU A 122 0.91 1.48 0.11
C LEU A 122 0.67 1.00 -1.33
N ALA A 123 1.21 1.70 -2.33
CA ALA A 123 1.11 1.25 -3.72
C ALA A 123 1.80 -0.10 -3.94
N GLN A 124 2.97 -0.32 -3.33
CA GLN A 124 3.67 -1.60 -3.44
C GLN A 124 2.85 -2.75 -2.82
N ARG A 125 2.23 -2.50 -1.68
CA ARG A 125 1.33 -3.48 -1.04
C ARG A 125 0.14 -3.82 -1.91
N PHE A 126 -0.48 -2.80 -2.50
CA PHE A 126 -1.56 -2.96 -3.46
C PHE A 126 -1.12 -3.82 -4.65
N PHE A 127 0.02 -3.52 -5.25
CA PHE A 127 0.55 -4.30 -6.37
C PHE A 127 0.79 -5.77 -6.02
N ILE A 128 1.31 -6.05 -4.83
CA ILE A 128 1.50 -7.42 -4.35
C ILE A 128 0.16 -8.14 -4.14
N GLU A 129 -0.83 -7.47 -3.55
CA GLU A 129 -2.14 -8.04 -3.26
C GLU A 129 -2.92 -8.39 -4.53
N TYR A 130 -2.81 -7.54 -5.56
CA TYR A 130 -3.47 -7.78 -6.85
C TYR A 130 -2.62 -8.56 -7.86
N ASP A 131 -1.43 -9.00 -7.45
CA ASP A 131 -0.46 -9.69 -8.31
C ASP A 131 -0.19 -8.95 -9.62
N ILE A 132 -0.04 -7.63 -9.56
CA ILE A 132 0.31 -6.76 -10.67
C ILE A 132 1.56 -5.94 -10.34
N ALA A 133 2.21 -5.40 -11.37
CA ALA A 133 3.38 -4.54 -11.22
C ALA A 133 3.31 -3.36 -12.20
N PRO A 134 4.05 -2.28 -11.96
CA PRO A 134 4.25 -1.24 -12.96
C PRO A 134 4.73 -1.84 -14.29
N PHE A 135 4.14 -1.38 -15.37
CA PHE A 135 4.33 -1.83 -16.75
C PHE A 135 3.77 -3.22 -17.10
N ASP A 136 3.08 -3.90 -16.20
CA ASP A 136 2.27 -5.04 -16.58
C ASP A 136 1.17 -4.62 -17.56
N PHE A 137 0.98 -5.38 -18.63
CA PHE A 137 -0.15 -5.20 -19.53
C PHE A 137 -1.34 -6.01 -18.99
N ILE A 138 -2.39 -5.30 -18.64
CA ILE A 138 -3.54 -5.88 -17.92
C ILE A 138 -4.86 -5.67 -18.67
N GLU A 139 -5.84 -6.48 -18.29
CA GLU A 139 -7.25 -6.22 -18.52
C GLU A 139 -7.95 -5.90 -17.18
N TRP A 140 -8.60 -4.76 -17.12
CA TRP A 140 -9.48 -4.37 -16.02
C TRP A 140 -10.94 -4.56 -16.44
N ASN A 141 -11.71 -5.34 -15.68
CA ASN A 141 -13.12 -5.64 -15.97
C ASN A 141 -14.12 -4.95 -15.03
N GLY A 142 -13.65 -4.05 -14.16
CA GLY A 142 -14.47 -3.39 -13.15
C GLY A 142 -14.36 -3.98 -11.75
N ASN A 143 -13.85 -5.21 -11.60
CA ASN A 143 -13.74 -5.90 -10.31
C ASN A 143 -12.33 -6.42 -10.01
N TYR A 144 -11.60 -6.87 -11.02
CA TYR A 144 -10.25 -7.42 -10.87
C TYR A 144 -9.38 -7.13 -12.07
N PHE A 145 -8.07 -7.22 -11.84
CA PHE A 145 -7.04 -7.16 -12.87
C PHE A 145 -6.71 -8.58 -13.35
N SER A 146 -6.52 -8.72 -14.64
CA SER A 146 -5.96 -9.93 -15.26
C SER A 146 -4.72 -9.57 -16.04
N LYS A 147 -3.56 -10.16 -15.70
CA LYS A 147 -2.36 -10.01 -16.52
C LYS A 147 -2.58 -10.66 -17.86
N LEU A 148 -2.29 -9.94 -18.93
CA LEU A 148 -2.31 -10.47 -20.26
C LEU A 148 -0.88 -10.80 -20.67
N GLN A 149 -0.64 -12.08 -20.95
CA GLN A 149 0.61 -12.54 -21.57
C GLN A 149 0.63 -12.04 -23.03
N THR A 150 0.98 -10.80 -23.22
CA THR A 150 1.29 -10.28 -24.55
C THR A 150 2.81 -10.24 -24.70
N GLU A 151 3.28 -10.45 -25.95
CA GLU A 151 4.66 -10.21 -26.32
C GLU A 151 5.17 -8.93 -25.63
N ASN A 152 6.38 -8.94 -25.11
CA ASN A 152 7.08 -7.88 -24.36
C ASN A 152 7.04 -6.51 -25.05
N THR A 153 5.85 -5.92 -25.18
CA THR A 153 5.69 -4.58 -25.70
C THR A 153 5.60 -3.60 -24.54
N TRP A 154 6.65 -2.85 -24.36
CA TRP A 154 6.64 -1.71 -23.45
C TRP A 154 5.71 -0.60 -23.96
N PRO A 155 5.08 0.17 -23.05
CA PRO A 155 4.30 1.31 -23.46
C PRO A 155 5.19 2.33 -24.18
N ASN A 156 4.73 2.84 -25.34
CA ASN A 156 5.45 3.87 -26.07
C ASN A 156 5.27 5.24 -25.39
N LEU A 157 5.98 5.45 -24.31
CA LEU A 157 5.96 6.68 -23.52
C LEU A 157 6.86 7.76 -24.16
N ARG A 158 6.41 9.02 -24.07
CA ARG A 158 7.28 10.17 -24.32
C ARG A 158 7.96 10.55 -23.01
N VAL A 159 9.27 10.45 -22.97
CA VAL A 159 10.07 10.84 -21.81
C VAL A 159 10.55 12.28 -21.99
N ILE A 160 10.32 13.12 -20.97
CA ILE A 160 10.85 14.47 -20.90
C ILE A 160 11.89 14.46 -19.77
N GLU A 161 13.12 14.84 -20.11
CA GLU A 161 14.16 15.07 -19.11
C GLU A 161 14.13 16.56 -18.72
N LEU A 162 13.97 16.85 -17.43
CA LEU A 162 13.93 18.20 -16.89
C LEU A 162 15.16 18.39 -16.00
N ASP A 163 16.03 19.31 -16.40
CA ASP A 163 17.11 19.80 -15.58
C ASP A 163 16.69 21.15 -14.94
N LEU A 164 16.77 21.21 -13.61
CA LEU A 164 16.53 22.43 -12.86
C LEU A 164 17.86 23.00 -12.38
N GLU A 165 18.20 24.15 -12.88
CA GLU A 165 19.31 24.96 -12.37
C GLU A 165 18.75 26.13 -11.56
N TYR A 166 19.26 26.34 -10.36
CA TYR A 166 18.92 27.50 -9.57
C TYR A 166 20.16 28.21 -9.06
N LEU A 167 20.08 29.51 -9.01
CA LEU A 167 21.13 30.37 -8.44
C LEU A 167 20.79 30.61 -6.96
N SER A 168 21.72 30.26 -6.09
CA SER A 168 21.67 30.63 -4.67
C SER A 168 22.80 31.61 -4.36
N ASP A 169 22.73 32.24 -3.19
CA ASP A 169 23.81 33.15 -2.71
C ASP A 169 25.16 32.44 -2.60
N ASN A 170 25.22 31.11 -2.65
CA ASN A 170 26.42 30.27 -2.60
C ASN A 170 26.86 29.75 -3.98
N GLY A 171 26.23 30.17 -5.09
CA GLY A 171 26.56 29.75 -6.46
C GLY A 171 25.48 28.93 -7.13
N PHE A 172 25.82 28.39 -8.32
CA PHE A 172 24.93 27.53 -9.10
C PHE A 172 24.89 26.11 -8.52
N HIS A 173 23.66 25.60 -8.32
CA HIS A 173 23.41 24.20 -8.00
C HIS A 173 22.56 23.59 -9.10
N SER A 174 23.00 22.50 -9.70
CA SER A 174 22.18 21.71 -10.63
C SER A 174 21.62 20.49 -9.91
N ILE A 175 20.30 20.31 -9.99
CA ILE A 175 19.66 19.06 -9.60
C ILE A 175 19.29 18.36 -10.90
N SER A 176 20.15 17.41 -11.31
CA SER A 176 19.88 16.55 -12.45
C SER A 176 19.09 15.32 -11.95
N SER A 177 17.79 15.29 -12.20
CA SER A 177 17.00 14.06 -12.05
C SER A 177 16.86 13.41 -13.42
N LYS A 178 17.72 12.44 -13.71
CA LYS A 178 17.54 11.57 -14.88
C LYS A 178 16.44 10.58 -14.58
N LEU A 179 15.24 10.89 -15.00
CA LEU A 179 14.19 9.90 -15.16
C LEU A 179 14.48 9.13 -16.45
N LYS A 180 15.01 7.92 -16.31
CA LYS A 180 15.11 6.96 -17.42
C LYS A 180 13.86 6.13 -17.49
#